data_168a158057b9f53a5a6222f48a92bf3c
#
_entry.id   168a158057b9f53a5a6222f48a92bf3c
#
_cell.length_a   1.000
_cell.length_b   1.000
_cell.length_c   1.000
_cell.angle_alpha   90.00
_cell.angle_beta   90.00
_cell.angle_gamma   90.00
#
_symmetry.space_group_name_H-M   'P 1'
#
loop_
_entity.id
_entity.type
_entity.pdbx_description
1 polymer ?
#
loop_
_entity_poly.entity_id
_entity_poly.type
_entity_poly.pdbx_seq_one_letter_code
_entity_poly.pdbx_strand_id
1 'polypeptide(L)'
;MTIQTTYTQARANLAKLMDAATDDREIVIIRRRSGKAVAMIDADEMESLLETIHLLSSPKNAERLLDALGRSIRGEGQSMTIDHLRAEVGLEKDNP
;
A
#
# COMPACT_ATOMS: atom_id res chain seq x y z
N MET A 1 -2.14 7.55 -3.62
CA MET A 1 -2.29 8.09 -4.98
C MET A 1 -1.30 7.42 -5.92
N THR A 2 -1.57 7.36 -7.20
CA THR A 2 -0.76 6.60 -8.15
C THR A 2 -0.28 7.51 -9.29
N ILE A 3 1.02 7.48 -9.55
CA ILE A 3 1.63 8.18 -10.68
C ILE A 3 1.85 7.16 -11.79
N GLN A 4 1.43 7.47 -13.00
CA GLN A 4 1.69 6.61 -14.15
C GLN A 4 2.67 7.29 -15.10
N THR A 5 3.70 6.56 -15.53
CA THR A 5 4.73 7.09 -16.39
C THR A 5 5.24 6.00 -17.34
N THR A 6 6.07 6.38 -18.29
CA THR A 6 6.74 5.46 -19.22
C THR A 6 8.17 5.23 -18.76
N TYR A 7 8.78 4.14 -19.26
CA TYR A 7 10.19 3.85 -18.98
C TYR A 7 11.10 5.03 -19.33
N THR A 8 10.90 5.63 -20.50
CA THR A 8 11.72 6.76 -20.95
C THR A 8 11.60 7.96 -20.01
N GLN A 9 10.40 8.31 -19.62
CA GLN A 9 10.17 9.42 -18.70
C GLN A 9 10.65 9.10 -17.28
N ALA A 10 10.45 7.87 -16.84
CA ALA A 10 10.92 7.43 -15.53
C ALA A 10 12.45 7.52 -15.44
N ARG A 11 13.13 7.10 -16.49
CA ARG A 11 14.59 7.16 -16.54
C ARG A 11 15.10 8.61 -16.46
N ALA A 12 14.40 9.52 -17.12
CA ALA A 12 14.78 10.93 -17.12
C ALA A 12 14.48 11.63 -15.78
N ASN A 13 13.49 11.14 -15.03
CA ASN A 13 13.01 11.79 -13.82
C ASN A 13 13.09 10.86 -12.59
N LEU A 14 14.01 9.92 -12.61
CA LEU A 14 14.04 8.86 -11.57
C LEU A 14 14.15 9.41 -10.15
N ALA A 15 15.01 10.40 -9.93
CA ALA A 15 15.18 10.98 -8.60
C ALA A 15 13.87 11.59 -8.07
N LYS A 16 13.15 12.31 -8.93
CA LYS A 16 11.86 12.91 -8.55
C LYS A 16 10.82 11.86 -8.27
N LEU A 17 10.80 10.78 -9.05
CA LEU A 17 9.85 9.70 -8.84
C LEU A 17 10.15 8.94 -7.57
N MET A 18 11.42 8.76 -7.24
CA MET A 18 11.80 8.14 -5.97
C MET A 18 11.38 9.00 -4.79
N ASP A 19 11.57 10.33 -4.89
CA ASP A 19 11.12 11.25 -3.85
C ASP A 19 9.60 11.20 -3.68
N ALA A 20 8.85 11.14 -4.78
CA ALA A 20 7.39 11.02 -4.71
C ALA A 20 6.98 9.73 -4.02
N ALA A 21 7.68 8.63 -4.29
CA ALA A 21 7.38 7.35 -3.65
C ALA A 21 7.70 7.36 -2.15
N THR A 22 8.81 7.99 -1.75
CA THR A 22 9.23 7.98 -0.34
C THR A 22 8.59 9.08 0.48
N ASP A 23 8.57 10.31 -0.03
CA ASP A 23 8.10 11.48 0.73
C ASP A 23 6.58 11.60 0.68
N ASP A 24 6.00 11.39 -0.49
CA ASP A 24 4.55 11.52 -0.70
C ASP A 24 3.83 10.18 -0.64
N ARG A 25 4.56 9.09 -0.49
CA ARG A 25 4.04 7.72 -0.42
C ARG A 25 3.14 7.38 -1.60
N GLU A 26 3.52 7.85 -2.78
CA GLU A 26 2.81 7.54 -4.00
C GLU A 26 3.38 6.28 -4.64
N ILE A 27 2.51 5.50 -5.27
CA ILE A 27 2.94 4.33 -6.05
C ILE A 27 3.19 4.79 -7.46
N VAL A 28 4.37 4.50 -8.00
CA VAL A 28 4.75 4.87 -9.36
C VAL A 28 4.64 3.65 -10.27
N ILE A 29 3.77 3.73 -11.27
CA ILE A 29 3.60 2.67 -12.25
C ILE A 29 4.41 3.05 -13.50
N ILE A 30 5.37 2.21 -13.86
CA ILE A 30 6.26 2.43 -14.98
C ILE A 30 5.93 1.43 -16.08
N ARG A 31 5.43 1.92 -17.21
CA ARG A 31 5.07 1.06 -18.34
C ARG A 31 6.24 0.94 -19.30
N ARG A 32 6.48 -0.28 -19.74
CA ARG A 32 7.51 -0.61 -20.72
C ARG A 32 6.88 -0.75 -22.10
N ARG A 33 7.72 -0.70 -23.15
CA ARG A 33 7.29 -0.88 -24.54
C ARG A 33 6.58 -2.21 -24.76
N SER A 34 6.95 -3.24 -24.02
CA SER A 34 6.34 -4.56 -24.12
C SER A 34 4.88 -4.58 -23.65
N GLY A 35 4.37 -3.49 -23.12
CA GLY A 35 3.04 -3.43 -22.52
C GLY A 35 3.00 -3.84 -21.07
N LYS A 36 4.09 -4.41 -20.56
CA LYS A 36 4.19 -4.78 -19.14
C LYS A 36 4.55 -3.57 -18.31
N ALA A 37 4.14 -3.57 -17.07
CA ALA A 37 4.41 -2.48 -16.15
C ALA A 37 5.01 -3.01 -14.85
N VAL A 38 5.77 -2.15 -14.18
CA VAL A 38 6.30 -2.42 -12.84
C VAL A 38 5.81 -1.30 -11.92
N ALA A 39 5.76 -1.60 -10.63
CA ALA A 39 5.40 -0.61 -9.62
C ALA A 39 6.61 -0.29 -8.75
N MET A 40 6.82 0.99 -8.47
CA MET A 40 7.82 1.44 -7.52
C MET A 40 7.10 2.01 -6.31
N ILE A 41 7.49 1.54 -5.13
CA ILE A 41 6.86 1.91 -3.86
C ILE A 41 7.95 2.10 -2.81
N ASP A 42 7.71 2.97 -1.84
CA ASP A 42 8.59 3.11 -0.70
C ASP A 42 8.79 1.74 -0.02
N ALA A 43 10.04 1.40 0.30
CA ALA A 43 10.37 0.08 0.85
C ALA A 43 9.70 -0.19 2.19
N ASP A 44 9.67 0.81 3.08
CA ASP A 44 9.02 0.66 4.38
C ASP A 44 7.51 0.47 4.23
N GLU A 45 6.91 1.17 3.28
CA GLU A 45 5.49 1.05 2.96
C GLU A 45 5.19 -0.37 2.47
N MET A 46 6.06 -0.90 1.60
CA MET A 46 5.92 -2.26 1.08
C MET A 46 6.04 -3.30 2.20
N GLU A 47 7.01 -3.13 3.10
CA GLU A 47 7.15 -4.04 4.24
C GLU A 47 5.92 -4.05 5.11
N SER A 48 5.34 -2.87 5.37
CA SER A 48 4.11 -2.75 6.14
C SER A 48 2.95 -3.46 5.45
N LEU A 49 2.86 -3.31 4.14
CA LEU A 49 1.82 -3.97 3.34
C LEU A 49 1.96 -5.49 3.39
N LEU A 50 3.18 -5.99 3.21
CA LEU A 50 3.45 -7.43 3.26
C LEU A 50 3.14 -8.01 4.64
N GLU A 51 3.46 -7.29 5.70
CA GLU A 51 3.15 -7.69 7.06
C GLU A 51 1.64 -7.75 7.27
N THR A 52 0.89 -6.78 6.73
CA THR A 52 -0.56 -6.77 6.80
C THR A 52 -1.14 -7.98 6.09
N ILE A 53 -0.61 -8.33 4.91
CA ILE A 53 -1.03 -9.53 4.17
C ILE A 53 -0.76 -10.78 5.00
N HIS A 54 0.39 -10.84 5.66
CA HIS A 54 0.73 -11.98 6.53
C HIS A 54 -0.27 -12.12 7.67
N LEU A 55 -0.64 -11.02 8.30
CA LEU A 55 -1.64 -11.02 9.38
C LEU A 55 -3.01 -11.48 8.89
N LEU A 56 -3.34 -11.23 7.61
CA LEU A 56 -4.60 -11.67 7.01
C LEU A 56 -4.65 -13.17 6.74
N SER A 57 -3.58 -13.90 6.97
CA SER A 57 -3.61 -15.36 6.88
C SER A 57 -4.52 -15.98 7.95
N SER A 58 -4.80 -15.26 9.02
CA SER A 58 -5.76 -15.66 10.05
C SER A 58 -7.17 -15.24 9.62
N PRO A 59 -8.17 -16.16 9.60
CA PRO A 59 -9.55 -15.80 9.26
C PRO A 59 -10.11 -14.69 10.13
N LYS A 60 -9.77 -14.66 11.40
CA LYS A 60 -10.26 -13.64 12.32
C LYS A 60 -9.70 -12.26 11.98
N ASN A 61 -8.42 -12.18 11.61
CA ASN A 61 -7.81 -10.93 11.18
C ASN A 61 -8.39 -10.45 9.86
N ALA A 62 -8.69 -11.35 8.94
CA ALA A 62 -9.34 -11.01 7.68
C ALA A 62 -10.73 -10.41 7.94
N GLU A 63 -11.48 -10.99 8.86
CA GLU A 63 -12.79 -10.49 9.23
C GLU A 63 -12.70 -9.08 9.84
N ARG A 64 -11.73 -8.85 10.72
CA ARG A 64 -11.51 -7.54 11.33
C ARG A 64 -11.17 -6.48 10.26
N LEU A 65 -10.35 -6.84 9.28
CA LEU A 65 -10.00 -5.92 8.20
C LEU A 65 -11.21 -5.59 7.33
N LEU A 66 -12.01 -6.59 6.98
CA LEU A 66 -13.22 -6.37 6.18
C LEU A 66 -14.20 -5.46 6.91
N ASP A 67 -14.32 -5.62 8.22
CA ASP A 67 -15.17 -4.77 9.03
C ASP A 67 -14.66 -3.32 9.02
N ALA A 68 -13.34 -3.13 9.18
CA ALA A 68 -12.73 -1.80 9.15
C ALA A 68 -12.92 -1.13 7.79
N LEU A 69 -12.74 -1.88 6.69
CA LEU A 69 -12.98 -1.38 5.34
C LEU A 69 -14.44 -0.97 5.15
N GLY A 70 -15.36 -1.79 5.66
CA GLY A 70 -16.78 -1.46 5.59
C GLY A 70 -17.10 -0.14 6.28
N ARG A 71 -16.53 0.10 7.45
CA ARG A 71 -16.70 1.38 8.16
C ARG A 71 -16.15 2.55 7.37
N SER A 72 -14.98 2.38 6.76
CA SER A 72 -14.36 3.42 5.95
C SER A 72 -15.21 3.77 4.73
N ILE A 73 -15.73 2.76 4.03
CA ILE A 73 -16.58 2.97 2.86
C ILE A 73 -17.85 3.72 3.21
N ARG A 74 -18.43 3.44 4.39
CA ARG A 74 -19.63 4.10 4.85
C ARG A 74 -19.38 5.51 5.42
N GLY A 75 -18.12 5.92 5.50
CA GLY A 75 -17.75 7.20 6.09
C GLY A 75 -17.82 7.23 7.60
N GLU A 76 -17.92 6.08 8.23
CA GLU A 76 -18.00 5.94 9.69
C GLU A 76 -16.64 5.85 10.35
N GLY A 77 -15.60 5.61 9.57
CA GLY A 77 -14.25 5.48 10.08
C GLY A 77 -13.33 6.54 9.50
N GLN A 78 -12.09 6.51 9.95
CA GLN A 78 -11.06 7.39 9.42
C GLN A 78 -10.53 6.86 8.09
N SER A 79 -9.78 7.68 7.37
CA SER A 79 -9.11 7.25 6.15
C SER A 79 -8.26 6.01 6.41
N MET A 80 -8.34 5.05 5.51
CA MET A 80 -7.58 3.82 5.64
C MET A 80 -6.15 4.05 5.16
N THR A 81 -5.20 3.87 6.07
CA THR A 81 -3.77 3.87 5.76
C THR A 81 -3.24 2.47 6.02
N ILE A 82 -2.05 2.17 5.52
CA ILE A 82 -1.42 0.87 5.79
C ILE A 82 -1.17 0.71 7.29
N ASP A 83 -0.75 1.77 7.97
CA ASP A 83 -0.52 1.72 9.41
C ASP A 83 -1.83 1.47 10.17
N HIS A 84 -2.92 2.07 9.72
CA HIS A 84 -4.23 1.84 10.32
C HIS A 84 -4.68 0.39 10.14
N LEU A 85 -4.49 -0.16 8.93
CA LEU A 85 -4.83 -1.56 8.65
C LEU A 85 -4.00 -2.51 9.51
N ARG A 86 -2.71 -2.23 9.68
CA ARG A 86 -1.85 -3.03 10.54
C ARG A 86 -2.33 -3.00 12.00
N ALA A 87 -2.73 -1.85 12.49
CA ALA A 87 -3.22 -1.72 13.86
C ALA A 87 -4.47 -2.56 14.06
N GLU A 88 -5.38 -2.58 13.09
CA GLU A 88 -6.61 -3.36 13.18
C GLU A 88 -6.35 -4.85 13.28
N VAL A 89 -5.44 -5.38 12.46
CA VAL A 89 -5.16 -6.82 12.46
C VAL A 89 -4.07 -7.19 13.46
N GLY A 90 -3.19 -6.25 13.81
CA GLY A 90 -2.12 -6.48 14.77
C GLY A 90 -2.60 -6.71 16.19
N LEU A 91 -3.73 -6.11 16.55
CA LEU A 91 -4.34 -6.31 17.86
C LEU A 91 -4.67 -7.78 18.10
N GLU A 92 -5.08 -8.48 17.06
CA GLU A 92 -5.40 -9.90 17.14
C GLU A 92 -4.13 -10.73 17.29
N LYS A 93 -3.04 -10.32 16.63
CA LYS A 93 -1.76 -11.00 16.69
C LYS A 93 -1.13 -10.91 18.08
N ASP A 94 -1.23 -9.76 18.72
CA ASP A 94 -0.62 -9.48 20.03
C ASP A 94 -1.43 -10.05 21.18
N ASN A 95 -2.56 -10.63 20.89
CA ASN A 95 -3.46 -11.20 21.88
C ASN A 95 -3.41 -12.72 21.78
N PRO A 96 -2.59 -13.39 22.61
CA PRO A 96 -2.40 -14.83 22.53
C PRO A 96 -3.65 -15.61 22.90
#